data_778073c14f69f3f3faf27834fe11a1fb
#
_entry.id   778073c14f69f3f3faf27834fe11a1fb
#
_cell.length_a   1.000
_cell.length_b   1.000
_cell.length_c   1.000
_cell.angle_alpha   90.00
_cell.angle_beta   90.00
_cell.angle_gamma   90.00
#
_symmetry.space_group_name_H-M   'P 1'
#
loop_
_entity.id
_entity.type
_entity.pdbx_description
1 polymer ?
#
loop_
_entity_poly.entity_id
_entity_poly.type
_entity_poly.pdbx_seq_one_letter_code
_entity_poly.pdbx_strand_id
1 'polypeptide(L)'
;MKIKNFFFLFSFSIIIVSCQYFKSNPQLALARIQDDYFYFEDIKDIFPKNLSKEDSIIYVKNQILKWAKNHIIYDKALINLDKDEQFELLELVESYKNDLLSHYYQEKMVKALMDTLISKNEIKKYHDLNKLNFKLNQDLLKGRYLKIKSDNYNIKDVVKRFRRFNKNDVAFLDSISLQFTSFYFNDSVWINKEMFFNKFPEINKNVKNRIIKKSLFYQLEDSLELYLIKINESIFRNDLAPIEFIQPTLKQILLNKKKLEFISKFEKDLIDDAMQKKEFEFYETN
;
A
#
# COMPACT_ATOMS: atom_id res chain seq x y z
N MET A 1 8.29 -8.26 77.31
CA MET A 1 6.99 -8.66 76.66
C MET A 1 6.25 -7.42 76.07
N LYS A 2 6.93 -6.33 75.64
CA LYS A 2 6.28 -5.11 75.09
C LYS A 2 6.66 -4.80 73.64
N ILE A 3 7.60 -5.50 73.03
CA ILE A 3 8.10 -5.21 71.68
C ILE A 3 7.32 -6.02 70.60
N LYS A 4 6.74 -7.17 70.93
CA LYS A 4 5.98 -8.00 69.97
C LYS A 4 4.64 -7.37 69.56
N ASN A 5 4.01 -6.61 70.40
CA ASN A 5 2.70 -5.98 70.14
C ASN A 5 2.86 -4.70 69.29
N PHE A 6 4.02 -4.03 69.36
CA PHE A 6 4.26 -2.86 68.54
C PHE A 6 4.50 -3.19 67.05
N PHE A 7 5.10 -4.34 66.75
CA PHE A 7 5.34 -4.79 65.40
C PHE A 7 4.05 -5.30 64.72
N PHE A 8 3.11 -5.83 65.47
CA PHE A 8 1.83 -6.29 64.92
C PHE A 8 0.87 -5.13 64.63
N LEU A 9 0.91 -4.04 65.36
CA LEU A 9 0.15 -2.81 65.11
C LEU A 9 0.70 -2.03 63.88
N PHE A 10 2.01 -2.09 63.61
CA PHE A 10 2.62 -1.45 62.48
C PHE A 10 2.37 -2.21 61.16
N SER A 11 2.28 -3.55 61.20
CA SER A 11 1.92 -4.40 60.06
C SER A 11 0.47 -4.25 59.61
N PHE A 12 -0.45 -3.92 60.51
CA PHE A 12 -1.87 -3.73 60.18
C PHE A 12 -2.16 -2.36 59.57
N SER A 13 -1.31 -1.36 59.81
CA SER A 13 -1.46 0.01 59.28
C SER A 13 -1.11 0.13 57.79
N ILE A 14 -0.37 -0.83 57.19
CA ILE A 14 0.06 -0.81 55.79
C ILE A 14 -1.02 -1.29 54.82
N ILE A 15 -2.03 -2.00 55.31
CA ILE A 15 -3.08 -2.60 54.43
C ILE A 15 -4.16 -1.57 54.04
N ILE A 16 -4.25 -0.41 54.72
CA ILE A 16 -5.32 0.57 54.42
C ILE A 16 -4.96 1.57 53.30
N VAL A 17 -3.69 1.63 52.82
CA VAL A 17 -3.26 2.60 51.80
C VAL A 17 -3.44 2.09 50.38
N SER A 18 -3.80 0.81 50.16
CA SER A 18 -3.80 0.19 48.83
C SER A 18 -5.07 0.39 47.99
N CYS A 19 -6.10 1.10 48.44
CA CYS A 19 -7.36 1.24 47.70
C CYS A 19 -7.65 2.65 47.14
N GLN A 20 -6.70 3.54 47.05
CA GLN A 20 -6.97 4.90 46.52
C GLN A 20 -6.33 5.25 45.16
N TYR A 21 -5.78 4.28 44.44
CA TYR A 21 -5.02 4.60 43.21
C TYR A 21 -5.82 4.55 41.90
N PHE A 22 -7.13 4.32 41.95
CA PHE A 22 -7.99 4.35 40.74
C PHE A 22 -9.29 5.11 40.98
N LYS A 23 -9.22 6.38 41.38
CA LYS A 23 -10.33 7.30 41.16
C LYS A 23 -9.98 8.14 39.94
N SER A 24 -10.44 7.68 38.76
CA SER A 24 -10.57 8.54 37.57
C SER A 24 -11.35 9.80 38.00
N ASN A 25 -10.79 10.96 37.77
CA ASN A 25 -11.36 12.25 38.19
C ASN A 25 -12.70 12.48 37.44
N PRO A 26 -13.87 12.33 38.07
CA PRO A 26 -15.17 12.44 37.37
C PRO A 26 -15.45 13.85 36.81
N GLN A 27 -14.64 14.83 37.17
CA GLN A 27 -14.83 16.23 36.74
C GLN A 27 -14.44 16.48 35.26
N LEU A 28 -13.79 15.52 34.59
CA LEU A 28 -13.38 15.65 33.17
C LEU A 28 -14.12 14.69 32.24
N ALA A 29 -15.05 13.88 32.76
CA ALA A 29 -15.85 12.96 31.95
C ALA A 29 -16.90 13.72 31.13
N LEU A 30 -17.01 13.38 29.84
CA LEU A 30 -18.02 13.94 28.92
C LEU A 30 -19.37 13.23 29.07
N ALA A 31 -19.39 11.95 29.44
CA ALA A 31 -20.58 11.15 29.67
C ALA A 31 -20.27 9.98 30.62
N ARG A 32 -21.35 9.36 31.17
CA ARG A 32 -21.26 8.17 32.02
C ARG A 32 -22.43 7.23 31.76
N ILE A 33 -22.14 5.94 31.74
CA ILE A 33 -23.12 4.85 31.81
C ILE A 33 -22.68 3.92 32.93
N GLN A 34 -23.51 3.76 33.96
CA GLN A 34 -23.18 2.99 35.20
C GLN A 34 -21.81 3.43 35.75
N ASP A 35 -20.81 2.55 35.76
CA ASP A 35 -19.46 2.82 36.25
C ASP A 35 -18.45 3.17 35.14
N ASP A 36 -18.88 3.17 33.87
CA ASP A 36 -18.07 3.50 32.71
C ASP A 36 -18.20 4.97 32.32
N TYR A 37 -17.08 5.60 32.10
CA TYR A 37 -16.97 7.02 31.77
C TYR A 37 -16.40 7.21 30.38
N PHE A 38 -16.93 8.19 29.65
CA PHE A 38 -16.44 8.62 28.35
C PHE A 38 -15.72 9.95 28.49
N TYR A 39 -14.46 10.01 28.05
CA TYR A 39 -13.61 11.17 28.16
C TYR A 39 -13.29 11.78 26.79
N PHE A 40 -12.79 13.00 26.77
CA PHE A 40 -12.32 13.64 25.53
C PHE A 40 -11.11 12.89 24.95
N GLU A 41 -10.28 12.31 25.79
CA GLU A 41 -9.14 11.48 25.41
C GLU A 41 -9.54 10.31 24.50
N ASP A 42 -10.73 9.75 24.67
CA ASP A 42 -11.25 8.62 23.88
C ASP A 42 -11.51 8.99 22.42
N ILE A 43 -11.67 10.28 22.14
CA ILE A 43 -11.91 10.80 20.78
C ILE A 43 -10.81 11.73 20.28
N LYS A 44 -9.81 12.03 21.05
CA LYS A 44 -8.76 13.02 20.74
C LYS A 44 -8.07 12.75 19.39
N ASP A 45 -7.72 11.49 19.12
CA ASP A 45 -6.97 11.11 17.92
C ASP A 45 -7.83 11.13 16.65
N ILE A 46 -9.15 11.00 16.81
CA ILE A 46 -10.11 11.04 15.69
C ILE A 46 -10.82 12.41 15.57
N PHE A 47 -10.49 13.35 16.46
CA PHE A 47 -11.12 14.67 16.47
C PHE A 47 -10.60 15.53 15.31
N PRO A 48 -11.48 16.04 14.42
CA PRO A 48 -11.06 16.84 13.27
C PRO A 48 -10.46 18.19 13.68
N LYS A 49 -9.33 18.56 13.06
CA LYS A 49 -8.52 19.74 13.48
C LYS A 49 -9.14 21.11 13.12
N ASN A 50 -10.10 21.18 12.20
CA ASN A 50 -10.60 22.46 11.64
C ASN A 50 -12.12 22.58 11.72
N LEU A 51 -12.71 22.25 12.86
CA LEU A 51 -14.14 22.44 13.10
C LEU A 51 -14.43 23.84 13.66
N SER A 52 -15.59 24.40 13.32
CA SER A 52 -16.13 25.52 14.05
C SER A 52 -16.47 25.12 15.50
N LYS A 53 -16.70 26.08 16.38
CA LYS A 53 -17.08 25.78 17.77
C LYS A 53 -18.39 24.99 17.84
N GLU A 54 -19.36 25.38 17.01
CA GLU A 54 -20.67 24.75 16.90
C GLU A 54 -20.55 23.32 16.37
N ASP A 55 -19.78 23.11 15.30
CA ASP A 55 -19.56 21.77 14.73
C ASP A 55 -18.78 20.85 15.68
N SER A 56 -17.86 21.42 16.46
CA SER A 56 -17.12 20.68 17.49
C SER A 56 -18.05 20.12 18.57
N ILE A 57 -19.02 20.93 19.02
CA ILE A 57 -20.02 20.50 20.02
C ILE A 57 -20.90 19.39 19.43
N ILE A 58 -21.36 19.54 18.20
CA ILE A 58 -22.18 18.53 17.51
C ILE A 58 -21.37 17.24 17.33
N TYR A 59 -20.10 17.33 16.94
CA TYR A 59 -19.23 16.18 16.78
C TYR A 59 -19.07 15.40 18.09
N VAL A 60 -18.71 16.08 19.17
CA VAL A 60 -18.57 15.47 20.51
C VAL A 60 -19.86 14.80 20.94
N LYS A 61 -21.02 15.49 20.81
CA LYS A 61 -22.33 14.95 21.12
C LYS A 61 -22.62 13.65 20.36
N ASN A 62 -22.30 13.63 19.07
CA ASN A 62 -22.51 12.46 18.23
C ASN A 62 -21.59 11.28 18.65
N GLN A 63 -20.36 11.55 19.05
CA GLN A 63 -19.45 10.49 19.58
C GLN A 63 -19.97 9.95 20.91
N ILE A 64 -20.43 10.81 21.81
CA ILE A 64 -21.05 10.39 23.08
C ILE A 64 -22.27 9.50 22.81
N LEU A 65 -23.17 9.91 21.92
CA LEU A 65 -24.36 9.10 21.57
C LEU A 65 -24.00 7.75 20.93
N LYS A 66 -22.97 7.73 20.09
CA LYS A 66 -22.47 6.49 19.47
C LYS A 66 -21.90 5.55 20.54
N TRP A 67 -21.06 6.07 21.43
CA TRP A 67 -20.49 5.31 22.54
C TRP A 67 -21.60 4.77 23.44
N ALA A 68 -22.52 5.61 23.89
CA ALA A 68 -23.62 5.24 24.75
C ALA A 68 -24.50 4.14 24.12
N LYS A 69 -24.87 4.32 22.83
CA LYS A 69 -25.62 3.28 22.11
C LYS A 69 -24.93 1.94 22.09
N ASN A 70 -23.64 1.96 21.75
CA ASN A 70 -22.86 0.71 21.66
C ASN A 70 -22.78 0.02 23.04
N HIS A 71 -22.55 0.80 24.10
CA HIS A 71 -22.48 0.28 25.47
C HIS A 71 -23.80 -0.37 25.92
N ILE A 72 -24.90 0.37 25.71
CA ILE A 72 -26.25 -0.12 26.07
C ILE A 72 -26.62 -1.40 25.29
N ILE A 73 -26.28 -1.45 23.97
CA ILE A 73 -26.54 -2.63 23.14
C ILE A 73 -25.69 -3.82 23.63
N TYR A 74 -24.41 -3.58 23.95
CA TYR A 74 -23.52 -4.60 24.48
C TYR A 74 -24.06 -5.18 25.82
N ASP A 75 -24.47 -4.34 26.78
CA ASP A 75 -25.06 -4.78 28.02
C ASP A 75 -26.34 -5.58 27.79
N LYS A 76 -27.18 -5.14 26.86
CA LYS A 76 -28.38 -5.89 26.47
C LYS A 76 -28.05 -7.24 25.84
N ALA A 77 -26.99 -7.30 25.02
CA ALA A 77 -26.53 -8.57 24.45
C ALA A 77 -26.09 -9.55 25.55
N LEU A 78 -25.29 -9.10 26.52
CA LEU A 78 -24.87 -9.93 27.67
C LEU A 78 -26.02 -10.49 28.50
N ILE A 79 -27.16 -9.78 28.56
CA ILE A 79 -28.34 -10.20 29.32
C ILE A 79 -29.24 -11.14 28.51
N ASN A 80 -29.37 -10.90 27.20
CA ASN A 80 -30.39 -11.54 26.36
C ASN A 80 -29.87 -12.70 25.51
N LEU A 81 -28.56 -12.76 25.20
CA LEU A 81 -27.96 -13.91 24.55
C LEU A 81 -27.79 -15.05 25.55
N ASP A 82 -28.02 -16.29 25.10
CA ASP A 82 -27.76 -17.43 25.96
C ASP A 82 -26.25 -17.68 26.15
N LYS A 83 -25.91 -18.57 27.07
CA LYS A 83 -24.52 -18.81 27.45
C LYS A 83 -23.71 -19.47 26.29
N ASP A 84 -24.35 -20.29 25.49
CA ASP A 84 -23.70 -21.00 24.42
C ASP A 84 -23.40 -20.03 23.29
N GLU A 85 -24.33 -19.12 22.93
CA GLU A 85 -24.10 -18.03 21.99
C GLU A 85 -22.97 -17.09 22.44
N GLN A 86 -22.96 -16.72 23.74
CA GLN A 86 -21.88 -15.89 24.29
C GLN A 86 -20.52 -16.59 24.22
N PHE A 87 -20.49 -17.89 24.51
CA PHE A 87 -19.28 -18.72 24.48
C PHE A 87 -18.73 -18.80 23.06
N GLU A 88 -19.57 -19.10 22.06
CA GLU A 88 -19.16 -19.12 20.64
C GLU A 88 -18.57 -17.78 20.18
N LEU A 89 -19.19 -16.66 20.58
CA LEU A 89 -18.68 -15.33 20.25
C LEU A 89 -17.33 -15.03 20.93
N LEU A 90 -17.13 -15.46 22.16
CA LEU A 90 -15.86 -15.29 22.87
C LEU A 90 -14.76 -16.15 22.27
N GLU A 91 -15.05 -17.38 21.84
CA GLU A 91 -14.10 -18.23 21.10
C GLU A 91 -13.67 -17.57 19.79
N LEU A 92 -14.61 -16.98 19.04
CA LEU A 92 -14.28 -16.22 17.82
C LEU A 92 -13.36 -15.03 18.09
N VAL A 93 -13.62 -14.28 19.18
CA VAL A 93 -12.76 -13.14 19.56
C VAL A 93 -11.37 -13.62 19.95
N GLU A 94 -11.26 -14.71 20.71
CA GLU A 94 -9.95 -15.23 21.13
C GLU A 94 -9.17 -15.81 19.95
N SER A 95 -9.84 -16.54 19.04
CA SER A 95 -9.25 -17.02 17.79
C SER A 95 -8.73 -15.84 16.96
N TYR A 96 -9.54 -14.83 16.75
CA TYR A 96 -9.14 -13.63 15.98
C TYR A 96 -7.96 -12.90 16.61
N LYS A 97 -7.96 -12.76 17.94
CA LYS A 97 -6.83 -12.15 18.68
C LYS A 97 -5.55 -12.93 18.48
N ASN A 98 -5.60 -14.27 18.55
CA ASN A 98 -4.44 -15.13 18.34
C ASN A 98 -3.91 -15.03 16.90
N ASP A 99 -4.80 -15.06 15.91
CA ASP A 99 -4.45 -14.90 14.50
C ASP A 99 -3.79 -13.54 14.24
N LEU A 100 -4.36 -12.47 14.80
CA LEU A 100 -3.84 -11.12 14.66
C LEU A 100 -2.43 -10.97 15.26
N LEU A 101 -2.23 -11.47 16.46
CA LEU A 101 -0.94 -11.42 17.15
C LEU A 101 0.12 -12.26 16.42
N SER A 102 -0.24 -13.48 16.00
CA SER A 102 0.64 -14.37 15.25
C SER A 102 1.05 -13.75 13.91
N HIS A 103 0.07 -13.26 13.15
CA HIS A 103 0.33 -12.60 11.87
C HIS A 103 1.20 -11.34 12.03
N TYR A 104 0.91 -10.50 13.02
CA TYR A 104 1.71 -9.31 13.30
C TYR A 104 3.15 -9.65 13.69
N TYR A 105 3.34 -10.71 14.46
CA TYR A 105 4.67 -11.18 14.83
C TYR A 105 5.45 -11.71 13.62
N GLN A 106 4.81 -12.52 12.76
CA GLN A 106 5.40 -13.00 11.50
C GLN A 106 5.83 -11.83 10.61
N GLU A 107 4.97 -10.82 10.42
CA GLU A 107 5.30 -9.62 9.64
C GLU A 107 6.52 -8.85 10.22
N LYS A 108 6.60 -8.75 11.55
CA LYS A 108 7.78 -8.18 12.20
C LYS A 108 9.05 -8.98 11.91
N MET A 109 8.98 -10.30 11.96
CA MET A 109 10.11 -11.17 11.67
C MET A 109 10.52 -11.10 10.21
N VAL A 110 9.57 -11.10 9.28
CA VAL A 110 9.81 -10.87 7.85
C VAL A 110 10.56 -9.55 7.65
N LYS A 111 10.07 -8.47 8.24
CA LYS A 111 10.69 -7.14 8.09
C LYS A 111 12.10 -7.08 8.67
N ALA A 112 12.36 -7.81 9.75
CA ALA A 112 13.65 -7.77 10.46
C ALA A 112 14.71 -8.69 9.83
N LEU A 113 14.32 -9.84 9.32
CA LEU A 113 15.25 -10.93 9.01
C LEU A 113 15.23 -11.39 7.55
N MET A 114 14.17 -11.09 6.78
CA MET A 114 14.09 -11.55 5.40
C MET A 114 15.02 -10.75 4.49
N ASP A 115 15.80 -11.46 3.67
CA ASP A 115 16.54 -10.85 2.56
C ASP A 115 15.58 -10.38 1.45
N THR A 116 15.55 -9.08 1.22
CA THR A 116 14.70 -8.45 0.19
C THR A 116 15.41 -8.22 -1.15
N LEU A 117 16.67 -8.62 -1.26
CA LEU A 117 17.44 -8.46 -2.49
C LEU A 117 16.99 -9.49 -3.53
N ILE A 118 16.57 -8.99 -4.68
CA ILE A 118 16.26 -9.80 -5.86
C ILE A 118 17.25 -9.46 -6.96
N SER A 119 18.06 -10.42 -7.34
CA SER A 119 19.05 -10.23 -8.40
C SER A 119 18.42 -10.23 -9.79
N LYS A 120 19.10 -9.58 -10.75
CA LYS A 120 18.69 -9.64 -12.17
C LYS A 120 18.64 -11.06 -12.72
N ASN A 121 19.50 -11.94 -12.21
CA ASN A 121 19.54 -13.34 -12.63
C ASN A 121 18.31 -14.13 -12.13
N GLU A 122 17.86 -13.91 -10.88
CA GLU A 122 16.62 -14.50 -10.37
C GLU A 122 15.41 -14.05 -11.19
N ILE A 123 15.33 -12.75 -11.50
CA ILE A 123 14.25 -12.20 -12.35
C ILE A 123 14.25 -12.88 -13.72
N LYS A 124 15.42 -12.97 -14.37
CA LYS A 124 15.55 -13.59 -15.68
C LYS A 124 15.16 -15.07 -15.64
N LYS A 125 15.71 -15.83 -14.69
CA LYS A 125 15.41 -17.26 -14.53
C LYS A 125 13.91 -17.50 -14.31
N TYR A 126 13.27 -16.70 -13.44
CA TYR A 126 11.85 -16.82 -13.19
C TYR A 126 11.02 -16.48 -14.43
N HIS A 127 11.38 -15.42 -15.14
CA HIS A 127 10.73 -15.02 -16.39
C HIS A 127 10.85 -16.14 -17.44
N ASP A 128 12.03 -16.68 -17.68
CA ASP A 128 12.26 -17.71 -18.71
C ASP A 128 11.45 -18.98 -18.47
N LEU A 129 11.30 -19.37 -17.19
CA LEU A 129 10.51 -20.52 -16.78
C LEU A 129 8.98 -20.28 -16.88
N ASN A 130 8.54 -19.03 -16.77
CA ASN A 130 7.13 -18.69 -16.64
C ASN A 130 6.62 -17.74 -17.72
N LYS A 131 7.39 -17.49 -18.77
CA LYS A 131 7.11 -16.44 -19.77
C LYS A 131 5.74 -16.53 -20.42
N LEU A 132 5.18 -17.73 -20.57
CA LEU A 132 3.85 -17.95 -21.16
C LEU A 132 2.71 -17.40 -20.30
N ASN A 133 2.94 -17.19 -19.00
CA ASN A 133 1.99 -16.60 -18.06
C ASN A 133 1.96 -15.07 -18.16
N PHE A 134 2.95 -14.45 -18.82
CA PHE A 134 3.09 -13.00 -18.91
C PHE A 134 2.70 -12.52 -20.31
N LYS A 135 1.40 -12.61 -20.62
CA LYS A 135 0.84 -12.00 -21.82
C LYS A 135 0.36 -10.59 -21.54
N LEU A 136 0.54 -9.71 -22.51
CA LEU A 136 0.07 -8.33 -22.42
C LEU A 136 -1.46 -8.27 -22.44
N ASN A 137 -2.03 -7.48 -21.56
CA ASN A 137 -3.46 -7.11 -21.57
C ASN A 137 -3.73 -5.79 -22.33
N GLN A 138 -2.68 -5.16 -22.87
CA GLN A 138 -2.71 -3.87 -23.55
C GLN A 138 -1.63 -3.80 -24.62
N ASP A 139 -1.81 -2.88 -25.59
CA ASP A 139 -0.76 -2.60 -26.57
C ASP A 139 0.31 -1.70 -25.96
N LEU A 140 1.57 -2.01 -26.24
CA LEU A 140 2.73 -1.24 -25.81
C LEU A 140 3.49 -0.71 -27.02
N LEU A 141 4.18 0.40 -26.83
CA LEU A 141 5.11 0.93 -27.81
C LEU A 141 6.34 1.54 -27.13
N LYS A 142 7.45 1.56 -27.86
CA LYS A 142 8.60 2.43 -27.60
C LYS A 142 8.59 3.53 -28.63
N GLY A 143 8.56 4.77 -28.19
CA GLY A 143 8.49 5.89 -29.11
C GLY A 143 8.68 7.22 -28.42
N ARG A 144 8.90 8.23 -29.24
CA ARG A 144 9.07 9.62 -28.82
C ARG A 144 8.13 10.54 -29.57
N TYR A 145 7.83 11.66 -28.96
CA TYR A 145 7.05 12.70 -29.61
C TYR A 145 7.50 14.10 -29.21
N LEU A 146 7.13 15.06 -30.04
CA LEU A 146 7.31 16.48 -29.81
C LEU A 146 6.14 17.24 -30.42
N LYS A 147 5.61 18.22 -29.72
CA LYS A 147 4.67 19.24 -30.19
C LYS A 147 5.32 20.60 -30.07
N ILE A 148 5.24 21.38 -31.11
CA ILE A 148 5.82 22.73 -31.18
C ILE A 148 4.88 23.61 -31.97
N LYS A 149 4.80 24.91 -31.65
CA LYS A 149 4.00 25.87 -32.42
C LYS A 149 4.46 25.95 -33.87
N SER A 150 3.52 26.03 -34.81
CA SER A 150 3.80 26.04 -36.25
C SER A 150 4.54 27.29 -36.74
N ASP A 151 4.49 28.40 -35.98
CA ASP A 151 5.23 29.64 -36.26
C ASP A 151 6.65 29.70 -35.66
N ASN A 152 7.13 28.61 -35.02
CA ASN A 152 8.47 28.58 -34.42
C ASN A 152 9.56 28.67 -35.47
N TYR A 153 10.49 29.62 -35.32
CA TYR A 153 11.59 29.86 -36.27
C TYR A 153 12.59 28.70 -36.40
N ASN A 154 12.67 27.80 -35.42
CA ASN A 154 13.60 26.67 -35.42
C ASN A 154 13.00 25.36 -35.99
N ILE A 155 11.79 25.36 -36.51
CA ILE A 155 11.06 24.15 -36.94
C ILE A 155 11.91 23.22 -37.81
N LYS A 156 12.58 23.74 -38.84
CA LYS A 156 13.39 22.92 -39.80
C LYS A 156 14.51 22.16 -39.06
N ASP A 157 15.20 22.85 -38.17
CA ASP A 157 16.28 22.22 -37.37
C ASP A 157 15.75 21.25 -36.35
N VAL A 158 14.64 21.57 -35.68
CA VAL A 158 13.94 20.68 -34.74
C VAL A 158 13.50 19.38 -35.42
N VAL A 159 12.84 19.45 -36.60
CA VAL A 159 12.42 18.26 -37.37
C VAL A 159 13.62 17.41 -37.77
N LYS A 160 14.68 18.02 -38.27
CA LYS A 160 15.91 17.33 -38.68
C LYS A 160 16.54 16.58 -37.48
N ARG A 161 16.67 17.25 -36.35
CA ARG A 161 17.27 16.69 -35.14
C ARG A 161 16.37 15.64 -34.49
N PHE A 162 15.08 15.88 -34.37
CA PHE A 162 14.11 14.90 -33.86
C PHE A 162 14.11 13.61 -34.70
N ARG A 163 14.28 13.72 -36.01
CA ARG A 163 14.35 12.57 -36.91
C ARG A 163 15.65 11.78 -36.74
N ARG A 164 16.81 12.44 -36.65
CA ARG A 164 18.13 11.83 -36.49
C ARG A 164 18.35 11.29 -35.04
N PHE A 165 18.04 12.08 -34.05
CA PHE A 165 17.98 11.78 -32.64
C PHE A 165 19.24 11.14 -32.04
N ASN A 166 20.42 11.59 -32.40
CA ASN A 166 21.67 11.21 -31.73
C ASN A 166 21.88 11.99 -30.42
N LYS A 167 22.93 11.70 -29.67
CA LYS A 167 23.21 12.34 -28.38
C LYS A 167 23.26 13.87 -28.45
N ASN A 168 23.88 14.41 -29.50
CA ASN A 168 23.98 15.88 -29.71
C ASN A 168 22.61 16.47 -30.04
N ASP A 169 21.79 15.75 -30.79
CA ASP A 169 20.43 16.17 -31.14
C ASP A 169 19.53 16.22 -29.93
N VAL A 170 19.60 15.18 -29.08
CA VAL A 170 18.83 15.14 -27.80
C VAL A 170 19.26 16.32 -26.92
N ALA A 171 20.56 16.53 -26.71
CA ALA A 171 21.07 17.66 -25.92
C ALA A 171 20.58 19.01 -26.43
N PHE A 172 20.57 19.21 -27.77
CA PHE A 172 20.04 20.42 -28.39
C PHE A 172 18.52 20.55 -28.14
N LEU A 173 17.75 19.49 -28.40
CA LEU A 173 16.29 19.50 -28.21
C LEU A 173 15.94 19.76 -26.75
N ASP A 174 16.65 19.17 -25.79
CA ASP A 174 16.49 19.42 -24.39
C ASP A 174 16.78 20.89 -24.01
N SER A 175 17.83 21.48 -24.59
CA SER A 175 18.20 22.88 -24.31
C SER A 175 17.15 23.90 -24.75
N ILE A 176 16.32 23.56 -25.75
CA ILE A 176 15.25 24.42 -26.26
C ILE A 176 13.85 23.91 -25.84
N SER A 177 13.78 22.97 -24.91
CA SER A 177 12.52 22.28 -24.53
C SER A 177 11.41 23.20 -24.04
N LEU A 178 11.76 24.38 -23.51
CA LEU A 178 10.79 25.43 -23.12
C LEU A 178 9.97 25.99 -24.32
N GLN A 179 10.43 25.78 -25.53
CA GLN A 179 9.71 26.18 -26.75
C GLN A 179 8.68 25.13 -27.18
N PHE A 180 8.69 23.95 -26.58
CA PHE A 180 7.78 22.85 -26.92
C PHE A 180 6.51 22.92 -26.12
N THR A 181 5.37 22.72 -26.74
CA THR A 181 4.09 22.61 -26.06
C THR A 181 4.00 21.32 -25.23
N SER A 182 4.56 20.24 -25.78
CA SER A 182 4.65 18.94 -25.08
C SER A 182 5.71 18.08 -25.78
N PHE A 183 6.42 17.28 -25.01
CA PHE A 183 7.40 16.34 -25.58
C PHE A 183 7.63 15.13 -24.68
N TYR A 184 8.15 14.07 -25.29
CA TYR A 184 8.64 12.87 -24.61
C TYR A 184 9.79 12.28 -25.44
N PHE A 185 10.97 12.22 -24.88
CA PHE A 185 12.20 11.82 -25.59
C PHE A 185 12.77 10.47 -25.15
N ASN A 186 12.19 9.83 -24.15
CA ASN A 186 12.65 8.51 -23.72
C ASN A 186 12.02 7.39 -24.54
N ASP A 187 12.53 7.16 -25.73
CA ASP A 187 12.01 6.16 -26.68
C ASP A 187 12.57 4.74 -26.50
N SER A 188 13.25 4.49 -25.37
CA SER A 188 13.77 3.18 -25.00
C SER A 188 12.86 2.44 -24.00
N VAL A 189 11.88 3.12 -23.40
CA VAL A 189 10.97 2.58 -22.40
C VAL A 189 9.65 2.17 -23.04
N TRP A 190 9.12 1.02 -22.62
CA TRP A 190 7.79 0.58 -23.02
C TRP A 190 6.72 1.41 -22.31
N ILE A 191 5.81 1.97 -23.09
CA ILE A 191 4.67 2.75 -22.58
C ILE A 191 3.37 2.24 -23.20
N ASN A 192 2.26 2.45 -22.47
CA ASN A 192 0.94 2.10 -22.98
C ASN A 192 0.59 2.94 -24.22
N LYS A 193 0.09 2.27 -25.26
CA LYS A 193 -0.32 2.90 -26.52
C LYS A 193 -1.37 3.99 -26.32
N GLU A 194 -2.39 3.73 -25.51
CA GLU A 194 -3.47 4.69 -25.29
C GLU A 194 -2.96 5.93 -24.57
N MET A 195 -2.12 5.75 -23.54
CA MET A 195 -1.49 6.89 -22.84
C MET A 195 -0.63 7.75 -23.76
N PHE A 196 0.12 7.12 -24.68
CA PHE A 196 0.90 7.86 -25.66
C PHE A 196 0.01 8.65 -26.61
N PHE A 197 -1.01 8.02 -27.18
CA PHE A 197 -1.87 8.65 -28.18
C PHE A 197 -2.95 9.57 -27.62
N ASN A 198 -3.23 9.53 -26.33
CA ASN A 198 -4.08 10.53 -25.67
C ASN A 198 -3.48 11.95 -25.72
N LYS A 199 -2.19 12.06 -25.99
CA LYS A 199 -1.53 13.35 -26.26
C LYS A 199 -1.87 13.93 -27.64
N PHE A 200 -2.51 13.15 -28.52
CA PHE A 200 -2.80 13.48 -29.91
C PHE A 200 -4.25 13.16 -30.26
N PRO A 201 -5.25 13.87 -29.65
CA PRO A 201 -6.65 13.66 -29.97
C PRO A 201 -6.97 13.96 -31.45
N GLU A 202 -6.19 14.84 -32.09
CA GLU A 202 -6.34 15.27 -33.48
C GLU A 202 -6.05 14.16 -34.47
N ILE A 203 -5.22 13.16 -34.11
CA ILE A 203 -4.86 12.05 -34.99
C ILE A 203 -5.97 10.97 -34.91
N ASN A 204 -6.60 10.69 -36.06
CA ASN A 204 -7.63 9.66 -36.12
C ASN A 204 -7.07 8.24 -35.89
N LYS A 205 -7.95 7.32 -35.47
CA LYS A 205 -7.61 5.94 -35.09
C LYS A 205 -6.91 5.15 -36.22
N ASN A 206 -7.29 5.35 -37.47
CA ASN A 206 -6.69 4.65 -38.59
C ASN A 206 -5.24 5.07 -38.84
N VAL A 207 -4.96 6.34 -38.67
CA VAL A 207 -3.60 6.88 -38.76
C VAL A 207 -2.75 6.40 -37.57
N LYS A 208 -3.27 6.43 -36.37
CA LYS A 208 -2.60 5.89 -35.18
C LYS A 208 -2.19 4.43 -35.41
N ASN A 209 -3.10 3.59 -35.85
CA ASN A 209 -2.82 2.18 -36.15
C ASN A 209 -1.78 1.98 -37.26
N ARG A 210 -1.78 2.82 -38.28
CA ARG A 210 -0.78 2.77 -39.37
C ARG A 210 0.62 3.14 -38.86
N ILE A 211 0.74 4.19 -38.05
CA ILE A 211 2.01 4.64 -37.47
C ILE A 211 2.65 3.52 -36.64
N ILE A 212 1.84 2.85 -35.82
CA ILE A 212 2.28 1.78 -34.92
C ILE A 212 2.76 0.57 -35.72
N LYS A 213 1.94 0.06 -36.64
CA LYS A 213 2.25 -1.15 -37.45
C LYS A 213 3.51 -1.04 -38.27
N LYS A 214 3.88 0.17 -38.70
CA LYS A 214 5.01 0.38 -39.61
C LYS A 214 6.24 0.98 -38.93
N SER A 215 6.19 1.24 -37.62
CA SER A 215 7.27 1.91 -36.88
C SER A 215 7.76 3.20 -37.57
N LEU A 216 6.81 4.03 -37.99
CA LEU A 216 7.07 5.17 -38.85
C LEU A 216 7.44 6.42 -38.03
N PHE A 217 8.25 7.29 -38.68
CA PHE A 217 8.25 8.71 -38.38
C PHE A 217 6.98 9.32 -38.99
N TYR A 218 6.24 10.07 -38.19
CA TYR A 218 5.03 10.76 -38.61
C TYR A 218 5.11 12.24 -38.25
N GLN A 219 4.72 13.05 -39.18
CA GLN A 219 4.63 14.49 -39.05
C GLN A 219 3.22 14.92 -39.45
N LEU A 220 2.56 15.65 -38.60
CA LEU A 220 1.28 16.30 -38.81
C LEU A 220 1.42 17.76 -38.43
N GLU A 221 0.81 18.64 -39.19
CA GLU A 221 0.74 20.07 -38.91
C GLU A 221 -0.70 20.51 -39.04
N ASP A 222 -1.17 21.25 -38.06
CA ASP A 222 -2.45 21.96 -38.10
C ASP A 222 -2.19 23.48 -38.08
N SER A 223 -3.22 24.28 -37.91
CA SER A 223 -3.11 25.75 -37.90
C SER A 223 -2.31 26.31 -36.71
N LEU A 224 -2.10 25.52 -35.65
CA LEU A 224 -1.50 25.96 -34.38
C LEU A 224 -0.17 25.26 -34.09
N GLU A 225 -0.08 23.96 -34.38
CA GLU A 225 1.03 23.13 -33.93
C GLU A 225 1.55 22.16 -34.99
N LEU A 226 2.82 21.86 -34.89
CA LEU A 226 3.49 20.77 -35.58
C LEU A 226 3.69 19.60 -34.59
N TYR A 227 3.24 18.42 -35.00
CA TYR A 227 3.35 17.16 -34.27
C TYR A 227 4.37 16.25 -34.91
N LEU A 228 5.38 15.86 -34.16
CA LEU A 228 6.38 14.90 -34.58
C LEU A 228 6.29 13.67 -33.76
N ILE A 229 6.13 12.50 -34.38
CA ILE A 229 6.01 11.21 -33.69
C ILE A 229 6.96 10.22 -34.35
N LYS A 230 7.72 9.51 -33.54
CA LYS A 230 8.53 8.37 -34.00
C LYS A 230 8.22 7.18 -33.08
N ILE A 231 7.75 6.08 -33.68
CA ILE A 231 7.63 4.80 -33.02
C ILE A 231 8.83 3.94 -33.45
N ASN A 232 9.50 3.34 -32.47
CA ASN A 232 10.62 2.44 -32.71
C ASN A 232 10.18 0.99 -32.73
N GLU A 233 9.41 0.60 -31.69
CA GLU A 233 8.92 -0.77 -31.51
C GLU A 233 7.47 -0.74 -31.04
N SER A 234 6.74 -1.81 -31.31
CA SER A 234 5.38 -2.00 -30.81
C SER A 234 5.12 -3.48 -30.57
N ILE A 235 4.39 -3.77 -29.48
CA ILE A 235 3.96 -5.11 -29.10
C ILE A 235 2.47 -5.02 -28.75
N PHE A 236 1.72 -6.02 -29.18
CA PHE A 236 0.27 -5.98 -29.10
C PHE A 236 -0.28 -6.80 -27.92
N ARG A 237 -1.51 -6.52 -27.58
CA ARG A 237 -2.25 -7.33 -26.62
C ARG A 237 -2.20 -8.81 -26.99
N ASN A 238 -2.05 -9.68 -25.98
CA ASN A 238 -1.86 -11.12 -26.03
C ASN A 238 -0.47 -11.59 -26.49
N ASP A 239 0.42 -10.71 -26.95
CA ASP A 239 1.82 -11.06 -27.15
C ASP A 239 2.52 -11.23 -25.80
N LEU A 240 3.70 -11.87 -25.81
CA LEU A 240 4.54 -12.02 -24.62
C LEU A 240 5.06 -10.65 -24.16
N ALA A 241 4.90 -10.38 -22.89
CA ALA A 241 5.38 -9.12 -22.33
C ALA A 241 6.92 -9.06 -22.28
N PRO A 242 7.53 -7.95 -22.73
CA PRO A 242 8.97 -7.75 -22.58
C PRO A 242 9.37 -7.75 -21.10
N ILE A 243 10.50 -8.40 -20.81
CA ILE A 243 10.99 -8.51 -19.42
C ILE A 243 11.20 -7.13 -18.78
N GLU A 244 11.66 -6.15 -19.55
CA GLU A 244 11.89 -4.78 -19.08
C GLU A 244 10.58 -4.12 -18.61
N PHE A 245 9.48 -4.41 -19.27
CA PHE A 245 8.16 -3.87 -18.92
C PHE A 245 7.61 -4.51 -17.65
N ILE A 246 7.75 -5.83 -17.51
CA ILE A 246 7.19 -6.58 -16.38
C ILE A 246 8.19 -6.76 -15.22
N GLN A 247 9.41 -6.25 -15.34
CA GLN A 247 10.45 -6.40 -14.30
C GLN A 247 9.99 -5.97 -12.89
N PRO A 248 9.26 -4.86 -12.69
CA PRO A 248 8.72 -4.51 -11.38
C PRO A 248 7.75 -5.58 -10.84
N THR A 249 6.89 -6.11 -11.71
CA THR A 249 5.94 -7.18 -11.36
C THR A 249 6.67 -8.47 -11.00
N LEU A 250 7.67 -8.87 -11.80
CA LEU A 250 8.50 -10.06 -11.52
C LEU A 250 9.23 -9.93 -10.17
N LYS A 251 9.76 -8.75 -9.89
CA LYS A 251 10.40 -8.47 -8.59
C LYS A 251 9.42 -8.64 -7.43
N GLN A 252 8.21 -8.13 -7.58
CA GLN A 252 7.18 -8.26 -6.55
C GLN A 252 6.76 -9.72 -6.32
N ILE A 253 6.58 -10.49 -7.39
CA ILE A 253 6.27 -11.93 -7.31
C ILE A 253 7.38 -12.67 -6.58
N LEU A 254 8.64 -12.42 -6.92
CA LEU A 254 9.79 -13.07 -6.28
C LEU A 254 9.94 -12.67 -4.81
N LEU A 255 9.67 -11.41 -4.47
CA LEU A 255 9.64 -10.97 -3.07
C LEU A 255 8.54 -11.68 -2.28
N ASN A 256 7.34 -11.78 -2.84
CA ASN A 256 6.24 -12.50 -2.20
C ASN A 256 6.58 -14.01 -2.03
N LYS A 257 7.21 -14.62 -3.02
CA LYS A 257 7.66 -16.00 -2.93
C LYS A 257 8.69 -16.18 -1.81
N LYS A 258 9.73 -15.33 -1.76
CA LYS A 258 10.71 -15.34 -0.66
C LYS A 258 10.06 -15.15 0.70
N LYS A 259 9.04 -14.26 0.79
CA LYS A 259 8.30 -14.04 2.03
C LYS A 259 7.57 -15.30 2.50
N LEU A 260 6.86 -15.98 1.61
CA LEU A 260 6.17 -17.24 1.96
C LEU A 260 7.14 -18.35 2.36
N GLU A 261 8.26 -18.50 1.64
CA GLU A 261 9.31 -19.45 1.98
C GLU A 261 9.96 -19.14 3.34
N PHE A 262 10.21 -17.84 3.62
CA PHE A 262 10.72 -17.40 4.91
C PHE A 262 9.75 -17.72 6.05
N ILE A 263 8.46 -17.39 5.91
CA ILE A 263 7.44 -17.65 6.94
C ILE A 263 7.35 -19.15 7.21
N SER A 264 7.24 -19.98 6.16
CA SER A 264 7.15 -21.44 6.31
C SER A 264 8.37 -22.04 7.02
N LYS A 265 9.57 -21.54 6.69
CA LYS A 265 10.78 -21.95 7.37
C LYS A 265 10.80 -21.49 8.83
N PHE A 266 10.45 -20.24 9.07
CA PHE A 266 10.40 -19.66 10.42
C PHE A 266 9.43 -20.42 11.33
N GLU A 267 8.23 -20.76 10.85
CA GLU A 267 7.25 -21.55 11.60
C GLU A 267 7.79 -22.93 11.93
N LYS A 268 8.44 -23.58 10.96
CA LYS A 268 9.07 -24.88 11.17
C LYS A 268 10.18 -24.79 12.22
N ASP A 269 11.08 -23.82 12.11
CA ASP A 269 12.18 -23.61 13.04
C ASP A 269 11.67 -23.38 14.48
N LEU A 270 10.54 -22.65 14.65
CA LEU A 270 9.88 -22.44 15.94
C LEU A 270 9.34 -23.75 16.53
N ILE A 271 8.67 -24.57 15.73
CA ILE A 271 8.14 -25.88 16.16
C ILE A 271 9.30 -26.81 16.56
N ASP A 272 10.34 -26.88 15.73
CA ASP A 272 11.51 -27.72 16.00
C ASP A 272 12.22 -27.30 17.30
N ASP A 273 12.34 -25.98 17.58
CA ASP A 273 12.92 -25.45 18.81
C ASP A 273 12.05 -25.78 20.04
N ALA A 274 10.72 -25.61 19.94
CA ALA A 274 9.78 -25.96 21.00
C ALA A 274 9.83 -27.47 21.33
N MET A 275 9.96 -28.34 20.32
CA MET A 275 10.12 -29.78 20.53
C MET A 275 11.44 -30.11 21.25
N GLN A 276 12.56 -29.48 20.85
CA GLN A 276 13.85 -29.68 21.53
C GLN A 276 13.84 -29.22 22.98
N LYS A 277 13.11 -28.15 23.30
CA LYS A 277 12.94 -27.62 24.66
C LYS A 277 11.88 -28.38 25.48
N LYS A 278 11.19 -29.34 24.90
CA LYS A 278 10.05 -30.06 25.49
C LYS A 278 8.88 -29.14 25.88
N GLU A 279 8.71 -28.05 25.16
CA GLU A 279 7.57 -27.14 25.28
C GLU A 279 6.38 -27.61 24.43
N PHE A 280 6.64 -28.53 23.47
CA PHE A 280 5.66 -29.14 22.59
C PHE A 280 5.90 -30.65 22.48
N GLU A 281 4.86 -31.44 22.73
CA GLU A 281 4.90 -32.90 22.63
C GLU A 281 3.67 -33.41 21.87
N PHE A 282 3.87 -34.42 21.01
CA PHE A 282 2.77 -35.14 20.38
C PHE A 282 2.31 -36.28 21.27
N TYR A 283 1.00 -36.37 21.49
CA TYR A 283 0.39 -37.56 22.08
C TYR A 283 -0.32 -38.32 20.95
N GLU A 284 0.14 -39.54 20.65
CA GLU A 284 -0.55 -40.41 19.70
C GLU A 284 -1.92 -40.79 20.26
N THR A 285 -2.99 -40.44 19.53
CA THR A 285 -4.33 -40.95 19.80
C THR A 285 -4.40 -42.38 19.24
N ASN A 286 -4.39 -43.38 20.13
CA ASN A 286 -4.66 -44.78 19.80
C ASN A 286 -6.09 -44.98 19.30
#